data_6658f652ef138fe7acd027d202383cc3
#
_entry.id   6658f652ef138fe7acd027d202383cc3
#
_cell.length_a   1.000
_cell.length_b   1.000
_cell.length_c   1.000
_cell.angle_alpha   90.00
_cell.angle_beta   90.00
_cell.angle_gamma   90.00
#
_symmetry.space_group_name_H-M   'P 1'
#
loop_
_entity.id
_entity.type
_entity.pdbx_description
1 polymer ?
#
loop_
_entity_poly.entity_id
_entity_poly.type
_entity_poly.pdbx_seq_one_letter_code
_entity_poly.pdbx_strand_id
1 'polypeptide(L)'
;LSPADIDLDNKTISINRTYQRIEGKDVFTSPKTRKSKRKIPIPDFLCQELSDYIQSRYMPDADERLFPVTKSYLSHEMIRGCKNTDVKKIRIHDIRHSHASLLINQCCDALMLADRLGHEKVSTTLNTYSHLFPHKQQELVHSLESLQATDSPTPEPPSDNPLLEAIG
;
A
#
# COMPACT_ATOMS: atom_id res chain seq x y z
N LEU A 1 7.43 -6.69 -15.08
CA LEU A 1 6.00 -6.85 -15.36
C LEU A 1 5.78 -7.11 -16.84
N SER A 2 4.78 -7.94 -17.14
CA SER A 2 4.21 -8.20 -18.46
C SER A 2 2.68 -8.03 -18.37
N PRO A 3 1.95 -8.01 -19.50
CA PRO A 3 0.48 -7.98 -19.47
C PRO A 3 -0.12 -9.11 -18.63
N ALA A 4 0.42 -10.32 -18.68
CA ALA A 4 -0.04 -11.47 -17.89
C ALA A 4 0.10 -11.30 -16.36
N ASP A 5 0.92 -10.36 -15.90
CA ASP A 5 1.07 -10.07 -14.48
C ASP A 5 -0.02 -9.12 -13.94
N ILE A 6 -0.85 -8.53 -14.82
CA ILE A 6 -1.87 -7.52 -14.50
C ILE A 6 -3.25 -8.12 -14.68
N ASP A 7 -4.02 -8.15 -13.61
CA ASP A 7 -5.41 -8.59 -13.57
C ASP A 7 -6.27 -7.34 -13.39
N LEU A 8 -6.80 -6.82 -14.51
CA LEU A 8 -7.59 -5.59 -14.52
C LEU A 8 -8.98 -5.81 -13.90
N ASP A 9 -9.54 -7.01 -14.01
CA ASP A 9 -10.86 -7.34 -13.48
C ASP A 9 -10.83 -7.37 -11.94
N ASN A 10 -9.80 -8.01 -11.36
CA ASN A 10 -9.58 -8.08 -9.92
C ASN A 10 -8.73 -6.91 -9.39
N LYS A 11 -8.30 -5.98 -10.25
CA LYS A 11 -7.48 -4.80 -9.91
C LYS A 11 -6.23 -5.17 -9.12
N THR A 12 -5.46 -6.15 -9.62
CA THR A 12 -4.26 -6.63 -8.94
C THR A 12 -3.06 -6.74 -9.88
N ILE A 13 -1.87 -6.55 -9.33
CA ILE A 13 -0.59 -6.82 -9.99
C ILE A 13 0.09 -7.98 -9.28
N SER A 14 0.49 -9.00 -10.03
CA SER A 14 1.24 -10.16 -9.55
C SER A 14 2.75 -9.92 -9.67
N ILE A 15 3.45 -9.94 -8.55
CA ILE A 15 4.92 -9.88 -8.51
C ILE A 15 5.43 -11.30 -8.29
N ASN A 16 5.82 -11.98 -9.36
CA ASN A 16 6.17 -13.41 -9.34
C ASN A 16 7.57 -13.71 -9.88
N ARG A 17 8.24 -12.73 -10.50
CA ARG A 17 9.56 -12.86 -11.12
C ARG A 17 10.42 -11.61 -10.92
N THR A 18 11.73 -11.80 -10.91
CA THR A 18 12.75 -10.74 -10.88
C THR A 18 13.43 -10.69 -12.23
N TYR A 19 13.58 -9.49 -12.75
CA TYR A 19 14.32 -9.23 -13.99
C TYR A 19 15.73 -8.75 -13.69
N GLN A 20 16.69 -9.30 -14.40
CA GLN A 20 18.08 -8.85 -14.44
C GLN A 20 18.59 -8.86 -15.89
N ARG A 21 19.51 -7.97 -16.22
CA ARG A 21 20.22 -8.00 -17.48
C ARG A 21 21.67 -8.40 -17.21
N ILE A 22 22.05 -9.58 -17.71
CA ILE A 22 23.37 -10.18 -17.50
C ILE A 22 23.99 -10.35 -18.89
N GLU A 23 25.16 -9.79 -19.11
CA GLU A 23 25.90 -9.88 -20.38
C GLU A 23 25.04 -9.52 -21.60
N GLY A 24 24.22 -8.48 -21.47
CA GLY A 24 23.35 -8.02 -22.55
C GLY A 24 22.07 -8.85 -22.76
N LYS A 25 21.90 -9.97 -22.06
CA LYS A 25 20.71 -10.84 -22.14
C LYS A 25 19.75 -10.56 -20.99
N ASP A 26 18.47 -10.63 -21.29
CA ASP A 26 17.41 -10.50 -20.30
C ASP A 26 17.21 -11.85 -19.58
N VAL A 27 17.36 -11.84 -18.26
CA VAL A 27 17.25 -13.03 -17.42
C VAL A 27 16.12 -12.83 -16.41
N PHE A 28 15.20 -13.77 -16.39
CA PHE A 28 14.10 -13.82 -15.43
C PHE A 28 14.34 -14.92 -14.40
N THR A 29 14.29 -14.57 -13.13
CA THR A 29 14.48 -15.49 -12.01
C THR A 29 13.30 -15.43 -11.05
N SER A 30 13.09 -16.48 -10.29
CA SER A 30 12.19 -16.45 -9.14
C SER A 30 12.72 -15.45 -8.09
N PRO A 31 11.83 -14.71 -7.41
CA PRO A 31 12.21 -13.90 -6.26
C PRO A 31 12.88 -14.74 -5.18
N LYS A 32 13.85 -14.16 -4.45
CA LYS A 32 14.67 -14.87 -3.47
C LYS A 32 13.88 -15.44 -2.29
N THR A 33 12.77 -14.80 -1.92
CA THR A 33 11.96 -15.21 -0.76
C THR A 33 10.51 -15.46 -1.17
N ARG A 34 9.81 -16.28 -0.39
CA ARG A 34 8.40 -16.60 -0.62
C ARG A 34 7.52 -15.35 -0.56
N LYS A 35 7.75 -14.45 0.39
CA LYS A 35 7.00 -13.18 0.55
C LYS A 35 7.27 -12.16 -0.55
N SER A 36 8.36 -12.32 -1.28
CA SER A 36 8.61 -11.48 -2.47
C SER A 36 7.63 -11.79 -3.61
N LYS A 37 7.08 -13.02 -3.66
CA LYS A 37 5.94 -13.35 -4.53
C LYS A 37 4.67 -12.87 -3.87
N ARG A 38 3.97 -11.94 -4.49
CA ARG A 38 2.76 -11.32 -3.92
C ARG A 38 1.84 -10.76 -4.99
N LYS A 39 0.57 -10.65 -4.66
CA LYS A 39 -0.40 -9.85 -5.41
C LYS A 39 -0.62 -8.52 -4.70
N ILE A 40 -0.60 -7.44 -5.45
CA ILE A 40 -0.75 -6.08 -4.92
C ILE A 40 -2.05 -5.51 -5.48
N PRO A 41 -3.05 -5.20 -4.64
CA PRO A 41 -4.22 -4.44 -5.08
C PRO A 41 -3.83 -3.05 -5.54
N ILE A 42 -4.46 -2.59 -6.64
CA ILE A 42 -4.22 -1.28 -7.23
C ILE A 42 -5.52 -0.48 -7.35
N PRO A 43 -5.48 0.84 -7.24
CA PRO A 43 -6.65 1.69 -7.37
C PRO A 43 -7.12 1.79 -8.83
N ASP A 44 -8.38 2.20 -9.00
CA ASP A 44 -9.06 2.25 -10.29
C ASP A 44 -8.35 3.13 -11.32
N PHE A 45 -7.86 4.29 -10.90
CA PHE A 45 -7.12 5.18 -11.79
C PHE A 45 -5.87 4.50 -12.37
N LEU A 46 -5.15 3.69 -11.57
CA LEU A 46 -3.96 2.98 -12.05
C LEU A 46 -4.35 1.80 -12.95
N CYS A 47 -5.49 1.14 -12.70
CA CYS A 47 -6.03 0.13 -13.61
C CYS A 47 -6.30 0.74 -14.99
N GLN A 48 -6.94 1.92 -15.03
CA GLN A 48 -7.24 2.60 -16.28
C GLN A 48 -5.96 3.00 -17.03
N GLU A 49 -5.01 3.63 -16.36
CA GLU A 49 -3.73 4.02 -16.96
C GLU A 49 -2.96 2.81 -17.50
N LEU A 50 -2.96 1.68 -16.79
CA LEU A 50 -2.31 0.45 -17.26
C LEU A 50 -3.05 -0.15 -18.45
N SER A 51 -4.39 -0.14 -18.46
CA SER A 51 -5.20 -0.60 -19.58
C SER A 51 -4.88 0.21 -20.83
N ASP A 52 -4.93 1.54 -20.74
CA ASP A 52 -4.66 2.45 -21.84
C ASP A 52 -3.23 2.27 -22.36
N TYR A 53 -2.26 2.12 -21.44
CA TYR A 53 -0.87 1.86 -21.82
C TYR A 53 -0.70 0.53 -22.56
N ILE A 54 -1.32 -0.56 -22.08
CA ILE A 54 -1.27 -1.86 -22.75
C ILE A 54 -1.91 -1.78 -24.13
N GLN A 55 -3.07 -1.13 -24.27
CA GLN A 55 -3.77 -0.96 -25.54
C GLN A 55 -3.00 -0.08 -26.54
N SER A 56 -2.24 0.90 -26.04
CA SER A 56 -1.40 1.76 -26.89
C SER A 56 -0.21 1.02 -27.52
N ARG A 57 0.14 -0.14 -26.98
CA ARG A 57 1.19 -0.99 -27.54
C ARG A 57 0.61 -1.90 -28.62
N TYR A 58 1.29 -1.97 -29.75
CA TYR A 58 0.87 -2.84 -30.85
C TYR A 58 1.03 -4.31 -30.45
N MET A 59 -0.11 -4.98 -30.16
CA MET A 59 -0.23 -6.42 -29.85
C MET A 59 0.91 -6.98 -28.98
N PRO A 60 1.07 -6.52 -27.72
CA PRO A 60 2.13 -7.04 -26.87
C PRO A 60 1.82 -8.50 -26.53
N ASP A 61 2.81 -9.40 -26.65
CA ASP A 61 2.71 -10.76 -26.12
C ASP A 61 2.43 -10.73 -24.62
N ALA A 62 1.64 -11.68 -24.14
CA ALA A 62 1.26 -11.78 -22.73
C ALA A 62 2.48 -11.79 -21.79
N ASP A 63 3.61 -12.33 -22.24
CA ASP A 63 4.86 -12.45 -21.48
C ASP A 63 5.89 -11.34 -21.84
N GLU A 64 5.61 -10.49 -22.82
CA GLU A 64 6.49 -9.39 -23.19
C GLU A 64 6.60 -8.37 -22.05
N ARG A 65 7.80 -7.77 -21.90
CA ARG A 65 8.01 -6.73 -20.88
C ARG A 65 7.20 -5.48 -21.21
N LEU A 66 6.33 -5.08 -20.27
CA LEU A 66 5.57 -3.82 -20.40
C LEU A 66 6.49 -2.60 -20.47
N PHE A 67 7.55 -2.60 -19.69
CA PHE A 67 8.51 -1.49 -19.63
C PHE A 67 9.88 -1.97 -20.09
N PRO A 68 10.17 -1.99 -21.42
CA PRO A 68 11.43 -2.47 -21.99
C PRO A 68 12.55 -1.42 -21.84
N VAL A 69 12.64 -0.78 -20.69
CA VAL A 69 13.62 0.24 -20.37
C VAL A 69 14.68 -0.29 -19.41
N THR A 70 15.87 0.30 -19.46
CA THR A 70 16.97 -0.04 -18.55
C THR A 70 16.92 0.83 -17.28
N LYS A 71 17.58 0.34 -16.21
CA LYS A 71 17.73 1.12 -14.98
C LYS A 71 18.46 2.45 -15.22
N SER A 72 19.43 2.44 -16.12
CA SER A 72 20.18 3.65 -16.50
C SER A 72 19.26 4.67 -17.17
N TYR A 73 18.42 4.23 -18.13
CA TYR A 73 17.44 5.09 -18.77
C TYR A 73 16.52 5.76 -17.74
N LEU A 74 15.91 4.97 -16.83
CA LEU A 74 15.05 5.50 -15.79
C LEU A 74 15.77 6.53 -14.89
N SER A 75 17.04 6.27 -14.56
CA SER A 75 17.83 7.22 -13.75
C SER A 75 18.09 8.52 -14.50
N HIS A 76 18.37 8.48 -15.81
CA HIS A 76 18.56 9.68 -16.63
C HIS A 76 17.25 10.47 -16.77
N GLU A 77 16.12 9.79 -16.99
CA GLU A 77 14.81 10.45 -17.08
C GLU A 77 14.42 11.12 -15.74
N MET A 78 14.70 10.46 -14.62
CA MET A 78 14.49 11.05 -13.30
C MET A 78 15.32 12.33 -13.11
N ILE A 79 16.60 12.30 -13.48
CA ILE A 79 17.48 13.48 -13.41
C ILE A 79 16.97 14.59 -14.33
N ARG A 80 16.54 14.24 -15.55
CA ARG A 80 16.00 15.20 -16.52
C ARG A 80 14.72 15.86 -15.99
N GLY A 81 13.79 15.07 -15.45
CA GLY A 81 12.57 15.57 -14.85
C GLY A 81 12.84 16.52 -13.68
N CYS A 82 13.71 16.14 -12.75
CA CYS A 82 14.07 17.00 -11.61
C CYS A 82 14.79 18.31 -12.02
N LYS A 83 15.53 18.31 -13.14
CA LYS A 83 16.17 19.55 -13.65
C LYS A 83 15.16 20.53 -14.27
N ASN A 84 14.08 20.03 -14.81
CA ASN A 84 13.05 20.84 -15.49
C ASN A 84 11.96 21.32 -14.54
N THR A 85 12.00 20.85 -13.29
CA THR A 85 11.07 21.22 -12.23
C THR A 85 11.91 21.46 -10.97
N ASP A 86 11.52 22.35 -10.09
CA ASP A 86 12.24 22.60 -8.81
C ASP A 86 12.13 21.45 -7.80
N VAL A 87 11.90 20.22 -8.27
CA VAL A 87 11.78 19.04 -7.44
C VAL A 87 13.17 18.53 -7.06
N LYS A 88 13.37 18.25 -5.77
CA LYS A 88 14.61 17.66 -5.25
C LYS A 88 14.95 16.37 -5.98
N LYS A 89 16.20 16.28 -6.47
CA LYS A 89 16.71 15.05 -7.08
C LYS A 89 16.68 13.88 -6.08
N ILE A 90 16.00 12.80 -6.46
CA ILE A 90 15.93 11.54 -5.73
C ILE A 90 16.42 10.38 -6.61
N ARG A 91 16.77 9.26 -5.98
CA ARG A 91 17.12 8.02 -6.70
C ARG A 91 15.83 7.26 -7.02
N ILE A 92 15.86 6.40 -8.02
CA ILE A 92 14.71 5.51 -8.35
C ILE A 92 14.25 4.69 -7.13
N HIS A 93 15.18 4.24 -6.28
CA HIS A 93 14.82 3.49 -5.07
C HIS A 93 14.08 4.34 -4.03
N ASP A 94 14.31 5.64 -4.02
CA ASP A 94 13.66 6.57 -3.08
C ASP A 94 12.16 6.74 -3.38
N ILE A 95 11.70 6.42 -4.61
CA ILE A 95 10.27 6.33 -4.94
C ILE A 95 9.58 5.28 -4.06
N ARG A 96 10.25 4.15 -3.78
CA ARG A 96 9.74 3.14 -2.86
C ARG A 96 9.62 3.68 -1.43
N HIS A 97 10.58 4.47 -0.98
CA HIS A 97 10.53 5.13 0.33
C HIS A 97 9.40 6.16 0.38
N SER A 98 9.21 6.95 -0.68
CA SER A 98 8.11 7.92 -0.79
C SER A 98 6.75 7.21 -0.73
N HIS A 99 6.60 6.09 -1.43
CA HIS A 99 5.37 5.28 -1.37
C HIS A 99 5.11 4.74 0.05
N ALA A 100 6.14 4.23 0.74
CA ALA A 100 6.01 3.77 2.11
C ALA A 100 5.60 4.89 3.06
N SER A 101 6.25 6.05 2.98
CA SER A 101 5.92 7.24 3.79
C SER A 101 4.49 7.72 3.56
N LEU A 102 4.04 7.74 2.29
CA LEU A 102 2.66 8.09 1.94
C LEU A 102 1.66 7.14 2.61
N LEU A 103 1.90 5.83 2.55
CA LEU A 103 1.00 4.85 3.15
C LEU A 103 0.97 4.95 4.69
N ILE A 104 2.11 5.20 5.34
CA ILE A 104 2.17 5.43 6.79
C ILE A 104 1.34 6.68 7.17
N ASN A 105 1.45 7.76 6.42
CA ASN A 105 0.65 8.97 6.60
C ASN A 105 -0.86 8.71 6.39
N GLN A 106 -1.23 7.68 5.63
CA GLN A 106 -2.61 7.21 5.46
C GLN A 106 -2.99 6.13 6.49
N CYS A 107 -2.30 6.10 7.64
CA CYS A 107 -2.56 5.18 8.74
C CYS A 107 -2.39 3.68 8.41
N CYS A 108 -1.60 3.34 7.39
CA CYS A 108 -1.25 1.96 7.10
C CYS A 108 -0.38 1.39 8.22
N ASP A 109 -0.72 0.22 8.75
CA ASP A 109 0.09 -0.45 9.76
C ASP A 109 1.37 -1.08 9.17
N ALA A 110 2.32 -1.40 10.06
CA ALA A 110 3.62 -1.92 9.65
C ALA A 110 3.55 -3.31 8.99
N LEU A 111 2.58 -4.14 9.36
CA LEU A 111 2.39 -5.47 8.78
C LEU A 111 1.87 -5.36 7.35
N MET A 112 0.82 -4.58 7.15
CA MET A 112 0.24 -4.32 5.83
C MET A 112 1.28 -3.68 4.89
N LEU A 113 2.07 -2.74 5.41
CA LEU A 113 3.15 -2.12 4.65
C LEU A 113 4.23 -3.13 4.28
N ALA A 114 4.65 -4.00 5.22
CA ALA A 114 5.63 -5.04 4.96
C ALA A 114 5.18 -6.00 3.85
N ASP A 115 3.93 -6.45 3.89
CA ASP A 115 3.36 -7.35 2.88
C ASP A 115 3.27 -6.66 1.51
N ARG A 116 2.81 -5.42 1.45
CA ARG A 116 2.77 -4.65 0.21
C ARG A 116 4.15 -4.42 -0.40
N LEU A 117 5.15 -4.14 0.43
CA LEU A 117 6.54 -3.97 -0.02
C LEU A 117 7.24 -5.32 -0.29
N GLY A 118 6.72 -6.45 0.18
CA GLY A 118 7.31 -7.77 0.05
C GLY A 118 8.51 -7.98 0.97
N HIS A 119 8.49 -7.38 2.15
CA HIS A 119 9.49 -7.63 3.18
C HIS A 119 9.21 -8.98 3.85
N GLU A 120 10.22 -9.81 4.00
CA GLU A 120 10.08 -11.12 4.63
C GLU A 120 9.73 -11.00 6.12
N LYS A 121 10.32 -10.00 6.78
CA LYS A 121 10.11 -9.71 8.22
C LYS A 121 9.57 -8.28 8.39
N VAL A 122 8.55 -8.14 9.23
CA VAL A 122 8.00 -6.81 9.59
C VAL A 122 9.07 -5.92 10.23
N SER A 123 10.03 -6.53 10.96
CA SER A 123 11.15 -5.80 11.53
C SER A 123 11.96 -4.99 10.50
N THR A 124 12.03 -5.46 9.25
CA THR A 124 12.69 -4.69 8.18
C THR A 124 11.95 -3.37 7.90
N THR A 125 10.61 -3.40 7.91
CA THR A 125 9.78 -2.20 7.77
C THR A 125 9.94 -1.29 8.97
N LEU A 126 9.87 -1.82 10.18
CA LEU A 126 10.01 -1.04 11.42
C LEU A 126 11.39 -0.41 11.54
N ASN A 127 12.47 -1.16 11.27
CA ASN A 127 13.84 -0.62 11.33
C ASN A 127 14.05 0.54 10.35
N THR A 128 13.35 0.52 9.21
CA THR A 128 13.50 1.57 8.19
C THR A 128 12.58 2.76 8.43
N TYR A 129 11.35 2.53 8.91
CA TYR A 129 10.28 3.51 8.90
C TYR A 129 9.67 3.79 10.29
N SER A 130 10.19 3.22 11.39
CA SER A 130 9.61 3.40 12.73
C SER A 130 9.43 4.87 13.13
N HIS A 131 10.35 5.73 12.73
CA HIS A 131 10.31 7.17 13.00
C HIS A 131 9.14 7.91 12.31
N LEU A 132 8.50 7.28 11.31
CA LEU A 132 7.36 7.85 10.61
C LEU A 132 6.01 7.37 11.20
N PHE A 133 6.01 6.31 11.99
CA PHE A 133 4.79 5.82 12.62
C PHE A 133 4.41 6.75 13.78
N PRO A 134 3.19 7.28 13.80
CA PRO A 134 2.74 8.15 14.87
C PRO A 134 2.71 7.41 16.21
N HIS A 135 3.14 8.08 17.26
CA HIS A 135 2.99 7.58 18.63
C HIS A 135 1.54 7.74 19.08
N LYS A 136 0.70 6.74 18.82
CA LYS A 136 -0.74 6.76 19.11
C LYS A 136 -1.11 6.50 20.58
N GLN A 137 -0.17 6.64 21.51
CA GLN A 137 -0.42 6.42 22.94
C GLN A 137 -1.53 7.33 23.48
N GLN A 138 -1.53 8.60 23.08
CA GLN A 138 -2.56 9.56 23.54
C GLN A 138 -3.92 9.27 22.89
N GLU A 139 -3.95 8.91 21.60
CA GLU A 139 -5.19 8.51 20.93
C GLU A 139 -5.79 7.25 21.56
N LEU A 140 -4.93 6.29 21.96
CA LEU A 140 -5.36 5.08 22.65
C LEU A 140 -6.00 5.41 24.01
N VAL A 141 -5.36 6.28 24.80
CA VAL A 141 -5.90 6.72 26.09
C VAL A 141 -7.27 7.38 25.90
N HIS A 142 -7.38 8.29 24.94
CA HIS A 142 -8.67 8.97 24.65
C HIS A 142 -9.75 7.99 24.17
N SER A 143 -9.37 6.98 23.39
CA SER A 143 -10.31 5.92 22.97
C SER A 143 -10.77 5.07 24.16
N LEU A 144 -9.88 4.75 25.10
CA LEU A 144 -10.24 4.03 26.31
C LEU A 144 -11.17 4.84 27.23
N GLU A 145 -10.94 6.14 27.38
CA GLU A 145 -11.81 7.06 28.12
C GLU A 145 -13.21 7.13 27.50
N SER A 146 -13.31 7.18 26.18
CA SER A 146 -14.60 7.21 25.48
C SER A 146 -15.41 5.92 25.67
N LEU A 147 -14.77 4.75 25.80
CA LEU A 147 -15.44 3.50 26.10
C LEU A 147 -16.04 3.49 27.50
N GLN A 148 -15.36 4.09 28.47
CA GLN A 148 -15.84 4.19 29.85
C GLN A 148 -17.04 5.15 29.97
N ALA A 149 -17.12 6.18 29.13
CA ALA A 149 -18.24 7.13 29.14
C ALA A 149 -19.56 6.54 28.60
N THR A 150 -19.49 5.44 27.82
CA THR A 150 -20.70 4.73 27.31
C THR A 150 -21.31 3.72 28.29
N ASP A 151 -20.62 3.39 29.38
CA ASP A 151 -21.09 2.49 30.44
C ASP A 151 -21.81 3.23 31.62
N SER A 152 -22.28 4.45 31.40
CA SER A 152 -23.13 5.12 32.39
C SER A 152 -24.48 4.40 32.48
N PRO A 153 -24.94 4.03 33.68
CA PRO A 153 -26.15 3.22 33.84
C PRO A 153 -27.36 3.94 33.28
N THR A 154 -28.18 3.20 32.55
CA THR A 154 -29.53 3.59 32.13
C THR A 154 -30.27 4.15 33.32
N PRO A 155 -30.88 5.35 33.24
CA PRO A 155 -31.74 5.84 34.34
C PRO A 155 -32.89 4.87 34.56
N GLU A 156 -33.05 4.43 35.83
CA GLU A 156 -34.22 3.62 36.24
C GLU A 156 -35.50 4.32 35.78
N PRO A 157 -36.49 3.58 35.29
CA PRO A 157 -37.80 4.17 34.98
C PRO A 157 -38.45 4.69 36.26
N PRO A 158 -39.14 5.85 36.23
CA PRO A 158 -39.77 6.42 37.43
C PRO A 158 -40.80 5.47 38.00
N SER A 159 -40.63 5.12 39.27
CA SER A 159 -41.54 4.33 40.08
C SER A 159 -42.71 5.18 40.58
N ASP A 160 -43.55 5.66 39.66
CA ASP A 160 -44.86 6.24 40.03
C ASP A 160 -45.95 5.58 39.20
N ASN A 161 -46.54 4.55 39.77
CA ASN A 161 -47.82 4.01 39.32
C ASN A 161 -48.90 4.34 40.36
N PRO A 162 -49.67 5.42 40.15
CA PRO A 162 -50.74 5.86 41.10
C PRO A 162 -52.07 5.13 40.91
N LEU A 163 -52.08 3.85 40.45
CA LEU A 163 -53.34 3.13 40.10
C LEU A 163 -53.68 1.94 41.05
N LEU A 164 -53.19 1.92 42.31
CA LEU A 164 -53.54 0.87 43.26
C LEU A 164 -54.28 1.34 44.51
N GLU A 165 -54.84 2.57 44.54
CA GLU A 165 -55.71 3.06 45.65
C GLU A 165 -57.14 3.32 45.17
N ALA A 166 -57.79 2.39 44.51
CA ALA A 166 -59.24 2.48 44.28
C ALA A 166 -59.84 1.12 44.06
N ILE A 167 -59.70 0.21 45.05
CA ILE A 167 -60.64 -0.90 45.30
C ILE A 167 -60.37 -1.40 46.72
N GLY A 168 -61.18 -0.93 47.68
CA GLY A 168 -61.23 -1.42 49.05
C GLY A 168 -62.36 -0.74 49.79
#